data_f4dde30c685874d4f1613be5cdd5bc74
#
_entry.id   f4dde30c685874d4f1613be5cdd5bc74
#
_cell.length_a   1.000
_cell.length_b   1.000
_cell.length_c   1.000
_cell.angle_alpha   90.00
_cell.angle_beta   90.00
_cell.angle_gamma   90.00
#
_symmetry.space_group_name_H-M   'P 1'
#
loop_
_entity.id
_entity.type
_entity.pdbx_description
1 polymer ?
#
loop_
_entity_poly.entity_id
_entity_poly.type
_entity_poly.pdbx_seq_one_letter_code
_entity_poly.pdbx_strand_id
1 'polypeptide(L)'
;MPNQEPAEGPVARTISVIGSSWTCLILRDFFLHGPRRFQQLQDSLRGIAPNTLSERLRTLEENGVLERRFYSMSPPRAEYVLTAKGRDLGPIVRAMRDWGRKYAR
;
A
#
# COMPACT_ATOMS: atom_id res chain seq x y z
N MET A 1 -18.31 12.17 23.80
CA MET A 1 -17.93 11.82 23.34
C MET A 1 -17.70 11.47 22.83
N PRO A 2 -17.78 11.50 22.72
CA PRO A 2 -17.53 11.11 21.98
C PRO A 2 -17.06 10.51 21.36
N ASN A 3 -16.97 10.39 21.10
CA ASN A 3 -16.54 9.88 20.50
C ASN A 3 -16.01 9.00 20.17
N GLN A 4 -15.85 9.03 20.52
CA GLN A 4 -15.36 7.90 20.37
C GLN A 4 -15.70 6.94 19.39
N GLU A 5 -16.62 6.77 18.97
CA GLU A 5 -16.91 5.88 18.01
C GLU A 5 -16.15 5.92 16.80
N PRO A 6 -15.40 6.97 16.46
CA PRO A 6 -14.61 7.03 15.26
C PRO A 6 -13.66 5.87 15.07
N ALA A 7 -13.16 5.32 16.16
CA ALA A 7 -12.20 4.22 16.06
C ALA A 7 -12.80 2.94 15.51
N GLU A 8 -14.13 2.89 15.41
CA GLU A 8 -14.81 1.69 14.96
C GLU A 8 -15.54 1.85 13.64
N GLY A 9 -15.54 3.04 13.09
CA GLY A 9 -16.26 3.32 11.85
C GLY A 9 -15.48 2.92 10.60
N PRO A 10 -16.17 2.95 9.43
CA PRO A 10 -15.53 2.56 8.17
C PRO A 10 -14.29 3.37 7.83
N VAL A 11 -14.31 4.69 8.06
CA VAL A 11 -13.15 5.53 7.78
C VAL A 11 -11.99 5.12 8.68
N ALA A 12 -12.26 4.88 9.96
CA ALA A 12 -11.20 4.46 10.89
C ALA A 12 -10.62 3.11 10.49
N ARG A 13 -11.46 2.20 10.02
CA ARG A 13 -10.97 0.90 9.53
C ARG A 13 -10.07 1.05 8.33
N THR A 14 -10.43 1.95 7.41
CA THR A 14 -9.59 2.22 6.24
C THR A 14 -8.24 2.80 6.69
N ILE A 15 -8.27 3.76 7.59
CA ILE A 15 -7.05 4.37 8.12
C ILE A 15 -6.15 3.31 8.76
N SER A 16 -6.73 2.32 9.43
CA SER A 16 -5.92 1.29 10.07
C SER A 16 -5.11 0.47 9.05
N VAL A 17 -5.56 0.45 7.79
CA VAL A 17 -4.86 -0.26 6.73
C VAL A 17 -3.91 0.66 5.96
N ILE A 18 -4.36 1.86 5.61
CA ILE A 18 -3.60 2.74 4.72
C ILE A 18 -3.15 4.06 5.37
N GLY A 19 -3.31 4.20 6.67
CA GLY A 19 -3.09 5.49 7.34
C GLY A 19 -1.64 5.93 7.47
N SER A 20 -0.69 5.07 7.15
CA SER A 20 0.72 5.44 7.15
C SER A 20 1.05 6.19 5.86
N SER A 21 1.88 7.21 5.97
CA SER A 21 2.26 8.01 4.79
C SER A 21 2.94 7.17 3.72
N TRP A 22 3.77 6.19 4.12
CA TRP A 22 4.44 5.34 3.15
C TRP A 22 3.48 4.36 2.47
N THR A 23 2.45 3.91 3.19
CA THR A 23 1.54 2.90 2.65
C THR A 23 0.85 3.37 1.38
N CYS A 24 0.35 4.61 1.37
CA CYS A 24 -0.31 5.13 0.17
C CYS A 24 0.65 5.29 -0.99
N LEU A 25 1.91 5.64 -0.71
CA LEU A 25 2.92 5.73 -1.75
C LEU A 25 3.28 4.35 -2.31
N ILE A 26 3.32 3.35 -1.45
CA ILE A 26 3.53 1.97 -1.88
C ILE A 26 2.39 1.52 -2.80
N LEU A 27 1.15 1.79 -2.39
CA LEU A 27 -0.01 1.43 -3.20
C LEU A 27 -0.01 2.13 -4.54
N ARG A 28 0.34 3.42 -4.56
CA ARG A 28 0.47 4.16 -5.80
C ARG A 28 1.43 3.47 -6.75
N ASP A 29 2.53 2.94 -6.23
CA ASP A 29 3.54 2.27 -7.05
C ASP A 29 2.95 1.03 -7.73
N PHE A 30 2.15 0.25 -7.00
CA PHE A 30 1.49 -0.90 -7.58
C PHE A 30 0.46 -0.52 -8.65
N PHE A 31 -0.28 0.57 -8.43
CA PHE A 31 -1.25 1.00 -9.44
C PHE A 31 -0.58 1.54 -10.70
N LEU A 32 0.62 2.10 -10.57
CA LEU A 32 1.36 2.61 -11.71
C LEU A 32 2.08 1.51 -12.50
N HIS A 33 2.59 0.51 -11.81
CA HIS A 33 3.51 -0.44 -12.42
C HIS A 33 3.06 -1.90 -12.42
N GLY A 34 2.00 -2.22 -11.69
CA GLY A 34 1.57 -3.61 -11.54
C GLY A 34 2.44 -4.34 -10.52
N PRO A 35 2.65 -5.65 -10.72
CA PRO A 35 3.44 -6.44 -9.76
C PRO A 35 4.82 -5.86 -9.54
N ARG A 36 5.28 -5.88 -8.29
CA ARG A 36 6.58 -5.30 -7.93
C ARG A 36 7.34 -6.23 -7.01
N ARG A 37 8.66 -6.23 -7.17
CA ARG A 37 9.57 -6.91 -6.26
C ARG A 37 10.02 -5.91 -5.20
N PHE A 38 10.48 -6.45 -4.07
CA PHE A 38 10.94 -5.61 -2.95
C PHE A 38 11.94 -4.55 -3.39
N GLN A 39 12.96 -4.97 -4.16
CA GLN A 39 14.00 -4.04 -4.57
C GLN A 39 13.47 -2.95 -5.49
N GLN A 40 12.50 -3.27 -6.34
CA GLN A 40 11.90 -2.27 -7.21
C GLN A 40 11.17 -1.20 -6.40
N LEU A 41 10.46 -1.63 -5.34
CA LEU A 41 9.78 -0.70 -4.45
C LEU A 41 10.78 0.16 -3.71
N GLN A 42 11.87 -0.45 -3.21
CA GLN A 42 12.91 0.26 -2.51
C GLN A 42 13.52 1.35 -3.38
N ASP A 43 13.79 1.02 -4.64
CA ASP A 43 14.40 1.96 -5.58
C ASP A 43 13.43 3.08 -5.97
N SER A 44 12.16 2.74 -6.11
CA SER A 44 11.13 3.69 -6.53
C SER A 44 10.75 4.67 -5.41
N LEU A 45 10.76 4.19 -4.17
CA LEU A 45 10.33 4.97 -3.01
C LEU A 45 11.56 5.53 -2.30
N ARG A 46 12.07 6.60 -2.85
CA ARG A 46 13.30 7.20 -2.32
C ARG A 46 13.17 7.56 -0.86
N GLY A 47 14.16 7.15 -0.09
CA GLY A 47 14.22 7.49 1.32
C GLY A 47 13.53 6.51 2.24
N ILE A 48 12.84 5.50 1.72
CA ILE A 48 12.24 4.52 2.58
C ILE A 48 13.30 3.55 3.11
N ALA A 49 13.31 3.36 4.43
CA ALA A 49 14.22 2.40 5.03
C ALA A 49 13.75 0.98 4.73
N PRO A 50 14.68 0.03 4.50
CA PRO A 50 14.29 -1.34 4.21
C PRO A 50 13.37 -1.96 5.25
N ASN A 51 13.62 -1.71 6.53
CA ASN A 51 12.78 -2.24 7.59
C ASN A 51 11.37 -1.67 7.55
N THR A 52 11.26 -0.38 7.23
CA THR A 52 9.97 0.27 7.11
C THR A 52 9.18 -0.33 5.94
N LEU A 53 9.83 -0.48 4.79
CA LEU A 53 9.18 -1.08 3.63
C LEU A 53 8.72 -2.50 3.94
N SER A 54 9.60 -3.29 4.55
CA SER A 54 9.28 -4.67 4.91
C SER A 54 8.06 -4.74 5.83
N GLU A 55 8.01 -3.84 6.81
CA GLU A 55 6.92 -3.80 7.77
C GLU A 55 5.60 -3.38 7.12
N ARG A 56 5.65 -2.38 6.26
CA ARG A 56 4.43 -1.92 5.56
C ARG A 56 3.90 -2.99 4.62
N LEU A 57 4.79 -3.69 3.92
CA LEU A 57 4.37 -4.76 3.02
C LEU A 57 3.74 -5.91 3.80
N ARG A 58 4.31 -6.26 4.95
CA ARG A 58 3.74 -7.31 5.79
C ARG A 58 2.35 -6.94 6.27
N THR A 59 2.17 -5.69 6.71
CA THR A 59 0.86 -5.22 7.16
C THR A 59 -0.18 -5.30 6.04
N LEU A 60 0.20 -4.88 4.83
CA LEU A 60 -0.69 -4.96 3.69
C LEU A 60 -1.02 -6.40 3.32
N GLU A 61 -0.04 -7.28 3.44
CA GLU A 61 -0.24 -8.69 3.18
C GLU A 61 -1.19 -9.30 4.21
N GLU A 62 -1.00 -8.97 5.49
CA GLU A 62 -1.85 -9.45 6.57
C GLU A 62 -3.29 -8.98 6.44
N ASN A 63 -3.48 -7.80 5.86
CA ASN A 63 -4.81 -7.25 5.64
C ASN A 63 -5.43 -7.71 4.31
N GLY A 64 -4.75 -8.60 3.59
CA GLY A 64 -5.28 -9.13 2.34
C GLY A 64 -5.26 -8.16 1.17
N VAL A 65 -4.49 -7.09 1.27
CA VAL A 65 -4.37 -6.08 0.21
C VAL A 65 -3.34 -6.50 -0.83
N LEU A 66 -2.28 -7.15 -0.37
CA LEU A 66 -1.21 -7.67 -1.23
C LEU A 66 -1.05 -9.15 -0.97
N GLU A 67 -0.51 -9.85 -1.96
CA GLU A 67 -0.05 -11.20 -1.76
C GLU A 67 1.28 -11.37 -2.45
N ARG A 68 2.11 -12.27 -1.90
CA ARG A 68 3.37 -12.60 -2.54
C ARG A 68 3.15 -13.75 -3.49
N ARG A 69 3.73 -13.62 -4.67
CA ARG A 69 3.62 -14.65 -5.68
C ARG A 69 5.04 -15.05 -6.06
N PHE A 70 5.39 -16.31 -5.82
CA PHE A 70 6.71 -16.80 -6.13
C PHE A 70 6.79 -17.16 -7.60
N TYR A 71 7.83 -16.65 -8.28
CA TYR A 71 8.06 -16.96 -9.69
C TYR A 71 9.30 -17.82 -9.86
N SER A 72 10.03 -18.10 -8.79
CA SER A 72 11.17 -19.01 -8.77
C SER A 72 11.27 -19.58 -7.38
N MET A 73 11.52 -20.87 -7.27
CA MET A 73 11.66 -21.51 -5.98
C MET A 73 13.10 -21.87 -5.64
N SER A 74 14.01 -21.77 -6.62
CA SER A 74 15.40 -22.15 -6.40
C SER A 74 16.31 -21.20 -7.17
N PRO A 75 16.75 -20.08 -6.58
CA PRO A 75 16.43 -19.61 -5.23
C PRO A 75 15.01 -19.03 -5.16
N PRO A 76 14.42 -18.98 -3.98
CA PRO A 76 13.07 -18.41 -3.84
C PRO A 76 13.09 -16.93 -4.25
N ARG A 77 12.19 -16.58 -5.16
CA ARG A 77 12.03 -15.20 -5.61
C ARG A 77 10.55 -14.91 -5.71
N ALA A 78 10.16 -13.77 -5.21
CA ALA A 78 8.75 -13.40 -5.15
C ALA A 78 8.54 -11.98 -5.61
N GLU A 79 7.36 -11.72 -6.12
CA GLU A 79 6.88 -10.38 -6.36
C GLU A 79 5.59 -10.21 -5.58
N TYR A 80 5.25 -8.96 -5.30
CA TYR A 80 3.99 -8.62 -4.64
C TYR A 80 2.99 -8.20 -5.69
N VAL A 81 1.73 -8.60 -5.49
CA VAL A 81 0.65 -8.22 -6.40
C VAL A 81 -0.54 -7.76 -5.57
N LEU A 82 -1.34 -6.87 -6.14
CA LEU A 82 -2.58 -6.44 -5.51
C LEU A 82 -3.62 -7.56 -5.62
N THR A 83 -4.29 -7.82 -4.50
CA THR A 83 -5.45 -8.71 -4.50
C THR A 83 -6.67 -7.94 -5.00
N ALA A 84 -7.81 -8.61 -5.14
CA ALA A 84 -9.06 -7.92 -5.47
C ALA A 84 -9.38 -6.85 -4.44
N LYS A 85 -9.19 -7.18 -3.16
CA LYS A 85 -9.37 -6.21 -2.07
C LYS A 85 -8.43 -5.02 -2.22
N GLY A 86 -7.18 -5.29 -2.61
CA GLY A 86 -6.20 -4.23 -2.83
C GLY A 86 -6.58 -3.34 -4.01
N ARG A 87 -7.08 -3.93 -5.09
CA ARG A 87 -7.49 -3.14 -6.24
C ARG A 87 -8.66 -2.20 -5.93
N ASP A 88 -9.47 -2.56 -4.96
CA ASP A 88 -10.58 -1.70 -4.53
C ASP A 88 -10.10 -0.42 -3.85
N LEU A 89 -8.84 -0.32 -3.52
CA LEU A 89 -8.25 0.92 -3.02
C LEU A 89 -7.90 1.91 -4.13
N GLY A 90 -8.00 1.46 -5.39
CA GLY A 90 -7.68 2.31 -6.53
C GLY A 90 -8.42 3.64 -6.55
N PRO A 91 -9.76 3.64 -6.38
CA PRO A 91 -10.49 4.91 -6.36
C PRO A 91 -10.02 5.86 -5.27
N ILE A 92 -9.62 5.32 -4.11
CA ILE A 92 -9.12 6.15 -3.02
C ILE A 92 -7.80 6.81 -3.40
N VAL A 93 -6.87 6.02 -3.94
CA VAL A 93 -5.56 6.55 -4.34
C VAL A 93 -5.72 7.58 -5.45
N ARG A 94 -6.62 7.32 -6.41
CA ARG A 94 -6.90 8.28 -7.47
C ARG A 94 -7.48 9.57 -6.93
N ALA A 95 -8.38 9.47 -5.95
CA ALA A 95 -8.97 10.67 -5.33
C ALA A 95 -7.90 11.49 -4.61
N MET A 96 -6.98 10.81 -3.94
CA MET A 96 -5.85 11.49 -3.30
C MET A 96 -4.98 12.22 -4.31
N ARG A 97 -4.69 11.56 -5.44
CA ARG A 97 -3.91 12.16 -6.51
C ARG A 97 -4.62 13.40 -7.06
N ASP A 98 -5.91 13.28 -7.31
CA ASP A 98 -6.68 14.38 -7.90
C ASP A 98 -6.75 15.56 -6.95
N TRP A 99 -6.96 15.30 -5.68
CA TRP A 99 -6.98 16.36 -4.67
C TRP A 99 -5.62 17.06 -4.61
N GLY A 100 -4.55 16.26 -4.60
CA GLY A 100 -3.19 16.80 -4.55
C GLY A 100 -2.87 17.66 -5.76
N ARG A 101 -3.28 17.21 -6.96
CA ARG A 101 -3.07 18.01 -8.19
C ARG A 101 -3.84 19.31 -8.16
N LYS A 102 -5.08 19.27 -7.68
CA LYS A 102 -5.93 20.45 -7.66
C LYS A 102 -5.36 21.54 -6.77
N TYR A 103 -4.77 21.15 -5.65
CA TYR A 103 -4.26 22.10 -4.65
C TYR A 103 -2.74 22.17 -4.58
N ALA A 104 -2.04 21.56 -5.52
CA ALA A 104 -0.60 21.67 -5.59
C ALA A 104 -0.20 23.05 -6.08
N ARG A 105 0.98 23.48 -5.68
CA ARG A 105 1.47 24.82 -6.03
C ARG A 105 2.23 24.83 -7.31
#